data_a814e33a297662f9e4b3dba1aa1041a8
#
_entry.id   a814e33a297662f9e4b3dba1aa1041a8
#
_cell.length_a   1.000
_cell.length_b   1.000
_cell.length_c   1.000
_cell.angle_alpha   90.00
_cell.angle_beta   90.00
_cell.angle_gamma   90.00
#
_symmetry.space_group_name_H-M   'P 1'
#
loop_
_entity.id
_entity.type
_entity.pdbx_description
1 polymer ?
#
loop_
_entity_poly.entity_id
_entity_poly.type
_entity_poly.pdbx_seq_one_letter_code
_entity_poly.pdbx_strand_id
1 'polypeptide(L)'
;MRMVSDLRRAHPGMAILYADQYSPVAAIVRSPRQYGFGDKPLVACCGGSGTYNFTLTTFCGVPGVAACADPSKYVSWDGIHMTDAANRNVAGAVLRSTVLRQPLDKLELASS
;
A
#
# COMPACT_ATOMS: atom_id res chain seq x y z
N MET A 1 -4.21 -15.90 10.85
CA MET A 1 -4.34 -16.92 9.77
C MET A 1 -5.50 -17.91 9.96
N ARG A 2 -6.06 -18.07 11.18
CA ARG A 2 -7.23 -18.94 11.41
C ARG A 2 -8.42 -18.60 10.51
N MET A 3 -8.80 -17.34 10.42
CA MET A 3 -9.96 -16.89 9.62
C MET A 3 -9.89 -17.32 8.15
N VAL A 4 -8.72 -17.22 7.50
CA VAL A 4 -8.55 -17.65 6.10
C VAL A 4 -8.71 -19.16 5.96
N SER A 5 -8.16 -19.94 6.92
CA SER A 5 -8.34 -21.39 6.94
C SER A 5 -9.79 -21.81 7.15
N ASP A 6 -10.51 -21.08 8.01
CA ASP A 6 -11.92 -21.34 8.28
C ASP A 6 -12.80 -21.03 7.05
N LEU A 7 -12.52 -19.89 6.38
CA LEU A 7 -13.21 -19.54 5.12
C LEU A 7 -12.96 -20.57 4.02
N ARG A 8 -11.72 -21.03 3.86
CA ARG A 8 -11.39 -22.07 2.86
C ARG A 8 -12.11 -23.38 3.13
N ARG A 9 -12.25 -23.76 4.39
CA ARG A 9 -13.03 -24.97 4.77
C ARG A 9 -14.54 -24.80 4.52
N ALA A 10 -15.04 -23.61 4.81
CA ALA A 10 -16.48 -23.33 4.60
C ALA A 10 -16.83 -23.19 3.11
N HIS A 11 -15.87 -22.86 2.24
CA HIS A 11 -16.08 -22.61 0.81
C HIS A 11 -15.08 -23.40 -0.05
N PRO A 12 -15.16 -24.75 -0.10
CA PRO A 12 -14.14 -25.60 -0.74
C PRO A 12 -13.99 -25.39 -2.24
N GLY A 13 -15.03 -24.87 -2.92
CA GLY A 13 -14.99 -24.55 -4.36
C GLY A 13 -14.50 -23.14 -4.68
N MET A 14 -14.10 -22.35 -3.68
CA MET A 14 -13.72 -20.95 -3.85
C MET A 14 -12.21 -20.76 -3.64
N ALA A 15 -11.56 -20.05 -4.58
CA ALA A 15 -10.17 -19.62 -4.41
C ALA A 15 -10.10 -18.41 -3.45
N ILE A 16 -9.63 -18.63 -2.24
CA ILE A 16 -9.47 -17.57 -1.22
C ILE A 16 -7.99 -17.35 -0.99
N LEU A 17 -7.50 -16.17 -1.42
CA LEU A 17 -6.11 -15.76 -1.29
C LEU A 17 -5.97 -14.73 -0.16
N TYR A 18 -4.84 -14.79 0.56
CA TYR A 18 -4.47 -13.78 1.55
C TYR A 18 -3.43 -12.85 0.95
N ALA A 19 -3.74 -11.57 0.91
CA ALA A 19 -2.84 -10.51 0.47
C ALA A 19 -2.32 -9.72 1.68
N ASP A 20 -1.03 -9.83 1.99
CA ASP A 20 -0.38 -9.07 3.04
C ASP A 20 0.01 -7.69 2.52
N GLN A 21 -0.80 -6.69 2.82
CA GLN A 21 -0.52 -5.29 2.49
C GLN A 21 0.31 -4.59 3.59
N TYR A 22 0.26 -5.08 4.81
CA TYR A 22 0.97 -4.46 5.94
C TYR A 22 2.49 -4.54 5.80
N SER A 23 3.01 -5.74 5.52
CA SER A 23 4.46 -5.96 5.47
C SER A 23 5.18 -5.08 4.45
N PRO A 24 4.73 -4.95 3.19
CA PRO A 24 5.38 -4.06 2.23
C PRO A 24 5.28 -2.58 2.61
N VAL A 25 4.17 -2.11 3.16
CA VAL A 25 4.04 -0.74 3.66
C VAL A 25 5.02 -0.49 4.81
N ALA A 26 5.09 -1.38 5.78
CA ALA A 26 6.02 -1.27 6.91
C ALA A 26 7.49 -1.30 6.45
N ALA A 27 7.83 -2.07 5.43
CA ALA A 27 9.17 -2.12 4.85
C ALA A 27 9.56 -0.79 4.18
N ILE A 28 8.64 -0.21 3.40
CA ILE A 28 8.85 1.11 2.76
C ILE A 28 9.03 2.21 3.81
N VAL A 29 8.19 2.24 4.83
CA VAL A 29 8.28 3.25 5.90
C VAL A 29 9.57 3.12 6.70
N ARG A 30 10.04 1.90 6.94
CA ARG A 30 11.25 1.61 7.70
C ARG A 30 12.54 1.96 6.93
N SER A 31 12.55 1.77 5.61
CA SER A 31 13.73 1.94 4.75
C SER A 31 13.35 2.56 3.40
N PRO A 32 12.79 3.79 3.38
CA PRO A 32 12.18 4.37 2.18
C PRO A 32 13.15 4.51 1.01
N ARG A 33 14.42 4.83 1.28
CA ARG A 33 15.45 5.00 0.24
C ARG A 33 15.72 3.72 -0.55
N GLN A 34 15.56 2.54 0.06
CA GLN A 34 15.71 1.25 -0.63
C GLN A 34 14.62 1.02 -1.68
N TYR A 35 13.51 1.75 -1.56
CA TYR A 35 12.37 1.68 -2.49
C TYR A 35 12.25 2.90 -3.40
N GLY A 36 13.30 3.76 -3.42
CA GLY A 36 13.35 4.94 -4.28
C GLY A 36 12.68 6.20 -3.73
N PHE A 37 12.28 6.19 -2.46
CA PHE A 37 11.63 7.32 -1.80
C PHE A 37 12.62 8.18 -0.99
N GLY A 38 12.21 9.40 -0.65
CA GLY A 38 12.91 10.26 0.29
C GLY A 38 12.87 9.71 1.72
N ASP A 39 13.66 10.32 2.60
CA ASP A 39 13.86 9.87 3.99
C ASP A 39 12.77 10.28 4.99
N LYS A 40 11.71 10.91 4.51
CA LYS A 40 10.55 11.33 5.32
C LYS A 40 9.25 10.66 4.83
N PRO A 41 9.10 9.35 5.02
CA PRO A 41 7.99 8.58 4.42
C PRO A 41 6.60 8.97 4.93
N LEU A 42 6.51 9.59 6.11
CA LEU A 42 5.22 10.00 6.69
C LEU A 42 4.82 11.43 6.32
N VAL A 43 5.72 12.21 5.69
CA VAL A 43 5.39 13.58 5.26
C VAL A 43 4.59 13.54 3.96
N ALA A 44 3.43 14.19 3.94
CA ALA A 44 2.58 14.28 2.77
C ALA A 44 3.21 15.18 1.68
N CYS A 45 3.07 14.74 0.43
CA CYS A 45 3.48 15.53 -0.74
C CYS A 45 2.55 16.73 -0.96
N CYS A 46 1.26 16.56 -0.73
CA CYS A 46 0.24 17.59 -0.85
C CYS A 46 -0.32 17.93 0.54
N GLY A 47 -0.02 19.13 1.00
CA GLY A 47 -0.45 19.62 2.31
C GLY A 47 0.09 21.01 2.59
N GLY A 48 -0.28 21.59 3.71
CA GLY A 48 0.02 22.99 3.99
C GLY A 48 0.70 23.28 5.33
N SER A 49 0.63 22.37 6.29
CA SER A 49 1.19 22.60 7.62
C SER A 49 1.24 21.32 8.47
N GLY A 50 1.81 21.46 9.68
CA GLY A 50 1.94 20.34 10.62
C GLY A 50 3.19 19.48 10.38
N THR A 51 3.51 18.64 11.35
CA THR A 51 4.74 17.80 11.38
C THR A 51 4.83 16.88 10.15
N TYR A 52 3.68 16.37 9.67
CA TYR A 52 3.60 15.49 8.51
C TYR A 52 3.01 16.18 7.28
N ASN A 53 3.06 17.53 7.25
CA ASN A 53 2.44 18.34 6.21
C ASN A 53 0.93 18.06 6.06
N PHE A 54 0.26 17.73 7.17
CA PHE A 54 -1.15 17.41 7.24
C PHE A 54 -1.77 17.97 8.53
N THR A 55 -2.88 18.69 8.39
CA THR A 55 -3.80 19.04 9.49
C THR A 55 -5.23 19.03 8.95
N LEU A 56 -6.23 18.98 9.83
CA LEU A 56 -7.64 19.01 9.43
C LEU A 56 -8.08 20.35 8.81
N THR A 57 -7.26 21.39 8.92
CA THR A 57 -7.56 22.73 8.39
C THR A 57 -6.73 23.08 7.15
N THR A 58 -5.60 22.41 6.91
CA THR A 58 -4.68 22.67 5.79
C THR A 58 -4.28 21.38 5.09
N PHE A 59 -5.28 20.60 4.68
CA PHE A 59 -5.08 19.36 3.92
C PHE A 59 -5.12 19.61 2.41
N CYS A 60 -4.72 18.62 1.64
CA CYS A 60 -4.70 18.65 0.18
C CYS A 60 -6.09 18.98 -0.39
N GLY A 61 -6.16 19.92 -1.31
CA GLY A 61 -7.41 20.41 -1.93
C GLY A 61 -7.98 21.67 -1.30
N VAL A 62 -7.49 22.10 -0.13
CA VAL A 62 -7.86 23.40 0.44
C VAL A 62 -7.17 24.52 -0.36
N PRO A 63 -7.83 25.68 -0.62
CA PRO A 63 -7.22 26.80 -1.33
C PRO A 63 -5.90 27.25 -0.69
N GLY A 64 -4.87 27.45 -1.51
CA GLY A 64 -3.53 27.84 -1.07
C GLY A 64 -2.61 26.67 -0.65
N VAL A 65 -3.12 25.46 -0.62
CA VAL A 65 -2.31 24.25 -0.36
C VAL A 65 -1.75 23.72 -1.68
N ALA A 66 -0.44 23.45 -1.70
CA ALA A 66 0.29 22.98 -2.88
C ALA A 66 0.80 21.55 -2.72
N ALA A 67 1.00 20.88 -3.85
CA ALA A 67 1.71 19.61 -3.91
C ALA A 67 3.22 19.82 -4.02
N CYS A 68 3.99 18.82 -3.58
CA CYS A 68 5.43 18.77 -3.78
C CYS A 68 5.81 18.71 -5.28
N ALA A 69 7.06 19.06 -5.61
CA ALA A 69 7.53 19.10 -6.99
C ALA A 69 7.62 17.70 -7.64
N ASP A 70 7.96 16.67 -6.87
CA ASP A 70 8.12 15.29 -7.36
C ASP A 70 7.41 14.29 -6.46
N PRO A 71 6.13 13.97 -6.72
CA PRO A 71 5.37 13.00 -5.94
C PRO A 71 5.96 11.57 -5.96
N SER A 72 6.76 11.23 -6.96
CA SER A 72 7.38 9.90 -7.06
C SER A 72 8.40 9.62 -5.96
N LYS A 73 8.86 10.66 -5.26
CA LYS A 73 9.79 10.57 -4.13
C LYS A 73 9.11 10.51 -2.77
N TYR A 74 7.80 10.61 -2.74
CA TYR A 74 7.01 10.59 -1.52
C TYR A 74 6.22 9.29 -1.40
N VAL A 75 6.10 8.79 -0.17
CA VAL A 75 5.23 7.64 0.16
C VAL A 75 3.80 8.12 0.38
N SER A 76 3.63 9.16 1.20
CA SER A 76 2.33 9.77 1.49
C SER A 76 1.98 10.85 0.46
N TRP A 77 0.77 10.78 -0.10
CA TRP A 77 0.25 11.82 -0.99
C TRP A 77 -0.31 13.00 -0.22
N ASP A 78 -1.34 12.78 0.58
CA ASP A 78 -2.13 13.83 1.24
C ASP A 78 -2.23 13.65 2.77
N GLY A 79 -1.50 12.72 3.34
CA GLY A 79 -1.55 12.36 4.76
C GLY A 79 -2.53 11.22 5.08
N ILE A 80 -3.36 10.81 4.12
CA ILE A 80 -4.35 9.72 4.23
C ILE A 80 -4.08 8.64 3.19
N HIS A 81 -3.83 9.04 1.95
CA HIS A 81 -3.58 8.16 0.81
C HIS A 81 -2.08 8.08 0.48
N MET A 82 -1.66 6.95 -0.07
CA MET A 82 -0.32 6.80 -0.63
C MET A 82 -0.23 7.42 -2.02
N THR A 83 0.99 7.80 -2.42
CA THR A 83 1.28 8.20 -3.81
C THR A 83 1.12 7.02 -4.78
N ASP A 84 0.98 7.31 -6.08
CA ASP A 84 0.97 6.28 -7.13
C ASP A 84 2.24 5.42 -7.08
N ALA A 85 3.41 6.02 -6.90
CA ALA A 85 4.67 5.31 -6.78
C ALA A 85 4.70 4.34 -5.58
N ALA A 86 4.18 4.74 -4.42
CA ALA A 86 4.08 3.89 -3.25
C ALA A 86 3.07 2.74 -3.47
N ASN A 87 1.90 3.05 -4.04
CA ASN A 87 0.90 2.05 -4.38
C ASN A 87 1.43 1.00 -5.37
N ARG A 88 2.20 1.40 -6.38
CA ARG A 88 2.85 0.46 -7.31
C ARG A 88 3.83 -0.49 -6.60
N ASN A 89 4.65 0.04 -5.70
CA ASN A 89 5.57 -0.78 -4.89
C ASN A 89 4.81 -1.80 -4.04
N VAL A 90 3.78 -1.36 -3.33
CA VAL A 90 2.95 -2.22 -2.48
C VAL A 90 2.22 -3.27 -3.30
N ALA A 91 1.56 -2.89 -4.38
CA ALA A 91 0.84 -3.80 -5.27
C ALA A 91 1.78 -4.87 -5.85
N GLY A 92 2.96 -4.48 -6.34
CA GLY A 92 3.96 -5.41 -6.84
C GLY A 92 4.45 -6.40 -5.78
N ALA A 93 4.67 -5.94 -4.55
CA ALA A 93 5.07 -6.81 -3.44
C ALA A 93 3.95 -7.77 -3.03
N VAL A 94 2.71 -7.30 -2.96
CA VAL A 94 1.53 -8.11 -2.65
C VAL A 94 1.33 -9.21 -3.69
N LEU A 95 1.38 -8.86 -4.97
CA LEU A 95 1.22 -9.83 -6.07
C LEU A 95 2.30 -10.91 -6.01
N ARG A 96 3.58 -10.53 -5.88
CA ARG A 96 4.69 -11.49 -5.76
C ARG A 96 4.52 -12.42 -4.55
N SER A 97 4.19 -11.88 -3.39
CA SER A 97 4.03 -12.68 -2.17
C SER A 97 2.81 -13.61 -2.24
N THR A 98 1.73 -13.19 -2.87
CA THR A 98 0.51 -13.97 -3.03
C THR A 98 0.74 -15.15 -3.98
N VAL A 99 1.38 -14.90 -5.14
CA VAL A 99 1.69 -15.94 -6.13
C VAL A 99 2.70 -16.96 -5.61
N LEU A 100 3.77 -16.49 -4.92
CA LEU A 100 4.82 -17.38 -4.44
C LEU A 100 4.41 -18.25 -3.23
N ARG A 101 3.44 -17.79 -2.43
CA ARG A 101 2.98 -18.50 -1.22
C ARG A 101 1.80 -19.43 -1.45
N GLN A 102 1.19 -19.37 -2.63
CA GLN A 102 0.01 -20.18 -2.96
C GLN A 102 0.21 -20.77 -4.35
N PRO A 103 0.48 -22.10 -4.42
CA PRO A 103 0.69 -22.79 -5.69
C PRO A 103 -0.47 -22.57 -6.66
N LEU A 104 -0.14 -22.35 -7.93
CA LEU A 104 -1.08 -22.05 -9.03
C LEU A 104 -2.08 -23.19 -9.31
N ASP A 105 -1.76 -24.41 -8.89
CA ASP A 105 -2.62 -25.59 -8.98
C ASP A 105 -3.96 -25.45 -8.26
N LYS A 106 -4.07 -24.50 -7.31
CA LYS A 106 -5.34 -24.16 -6.64
C LYS A 106 -6.11 -23.02 -7.31
N LEU A 107 -5.53 -22.35 -8.30
CA LEU A 107 -6.19 -21.29 -9.09
C LEU A 107 -6.95 -21.85 -10.30
N GLU A 108 -6.54 -23.00 -10.84
CA GLU A 108 -7.17 -23.60 -12.03
C GLU A 108 -8.50 -24.29 -11.75
N LEU A 109 -8.84 -24.59 -10.50
CA LEU A 109 -10.08 -25.26 -10.13
C LEU A 109 -11.32 -24.33 -10.10
N ALA A 110 -11.16 -23.02 -10.33
CA ALA A 110 -12.25 -22.06 -10.33
C ALA A 110 -12.79 -21.72 -11.74
N SER A 111 -12.28 -22.37 -12.80
CA SER A 111 -12.65 -22.11 -14.21
C SER A 111 -13.35 -23.28 -14.91
N SER A 112 -13.88 -24.24 -14.16
CA SER A 112 -14.69 -25.36 -14.70
C SER A 112 -16.09 -25.39 -14.11
#